data_4d9ff15ef2de949b5082b560bb41d20e
#
_entry.id   4d9ff15ef2de949b5082b560bb41d20e
#
_cell.length_a   1.000
_cell.length_b   1.000
_cell.length_c   1.000
_cell.angle_alpha   90.00
_cell.angle_beta   90.00
_cell.angle_gamma   90.00
#
_symmetry.space_group_name_H-M   'P 1'
#
loop_
_entity.id
_entity.type
_entity.pdbx_description
1 polymer ?
#
loop_
_entity_poly.entity_id
_entity_poly.type
_entity_poly.pdbx_seq_one_letter_code
_entity_poly.pdbx_strand_id
1 'polypeptide(L)'
;LTASQWRIYTDKVKLPRAQATNTATGKTVYRESCAICHDKGKLGAPVLGDRQQWAVLLNKNFDVLLHNTLQGINGMPAKGGCTTCTGEEVISAVKYMAEQAEPNKDYSLW
;
A
#
# COMPACT_ATOMS: atom_id res chain seq x y z
N LEU A 1 -14.29 3.29 -5.29
CA LEU A 1 -14.42 1.83 -5.17
C LEU A 1 -14.20 1.39 -3.74
N THR A 2 -14.91 0.35 -3.32
CA THR A 2 -14.70 -0.29 -2.02
C THR A 2 -13.48 -1.21 -2.08
N ALA A 3 -13.01 -1.67 -0.91
CA ALA A 3 -11.91 -2.63 -0.86
C ALA A 3 -12.26 -3.91 -1.63
N SER A 4 -13.51 -4.39 -1.51
CA SER A 4 -13.96 -5.58 -2.24
C SER A 4 -13.94 -5.37 -3.75
N GLN A 5 -14.35 -4.19 -4.20
CA GLN A 5 -14.34 -3.87 -5.64
C GLN A 5 -12.91 -3.81 -6.18
N TRP A 6 -11.97 -3.27 -5.42
CA TRP A 6 -10.57 -3.25 -5.81
C TRP A 6 -10.00 -4.66 -5.93
N ARG A 7 -10.36 -5.54 -5.00
CA ARG A 7 -9.91 -6.93 -5.05
C ARG A 7 -10.47 -7.67 -6.25
N ILE A 8 -11.74 -7.45 -6.57
CA ILE A 8 -12.34 -8.05 -7.77
C ILE A 8 -11.63 -7.54 -9.03
N TYR A 9 -11.31 -6.26 -9.06
CA TYR A 9 -10.60 -5.68 -10.19
C TYR A 9 -9.21 -6.30 -10.36
N THR A 10 -8.45 -6.44 -9.28
CA THR A 10 -7.12 -7.02 -9.34
C THR A 10 -7.15 -8.50 -9.70
N ASP A 11 -8.16 -9.24 -9.24
CA ASP A 11 -8.35 -10.64 -9.60
C ASP A 11 -8.62 -10.80 -11.10
N LYS A 12 -9.42 -9.92 -11.67
CA LYS A 12 -9.74 -9.96 -13.10
C LYS A 12 -8.53 -9.64 -13.97
N VAL A 13 -7.68 -8.75 -13.52
CA VAL A 13 -6.45 -8.40 -14.24
C VAL A 13 -5.47 -9.55 -14.24
N LYS A 14 -5.65 -10.47 -13.32
CA LYS A 14 -4.96 -11.76 -13.23
C LYS A 14 -3.46 -11.66 -13.45
N LEU A 15 -2.77 -11.50 -12.40
CA LEU A 15 -1.32 -11.38 -12.41
C LEU A 15 -0.69 -12.75 -12.35
N PRO A 16 0.49 -12.92 -12.95
CA PRO A 16 1.18 -14.21 -12.94
C PRO A 16 1.66 -14.65 -11.57
N ARG A 17 1.54 -13.79 -10.54
CA ARG A 17 2.01 -14.10 -9.18
C ARG A 17 0.85 -14.40 -8.27
N ALA A 18 0.74 -15.65 -7.86
CA ALA A 18 -0.29 -16.05 -6.91
C ALA A 18 -0.15 -15.40 -5.53
N GLN A 19 1.04 -14.89 -5.22
CA GLN A 19 1.36 -14.35 -3.90
C GLN A 19 1.54 -12.83 -3.90
N ALA A 20 0.93 -12.15 -4.86
CA ALA A 20 1.12 -10.71 -5.02
C ALA A 20 0.69 -9.90 -3.80
N THR A 21 -0.21 -10.42 -2.95
CA THR A 21 -0.70 -9.73 -1.77
C THR A 21 -0.05 -10.18 -0.46
N ASN A 22 0.97 -11.06 -0.50
CA ASN A 22 1.60 -11.50 0.74
C ASN A 22 2.65 -10.48 1.23
N THR A 23 2.99 -10.58 2.52
CA THR A 23 3.88 -9.63 3.18
C THR A 23 5.28 -9.62 2.56
N ALA A 24 5.78 -10.77 2.12
CA ALA A 24 7.12 -10.84 1.51
C ALA A 24 7.16 -10.03 0.21
N THR A 25 6.14 -10.15 -0.62
CA THR A 25 6.01 -9.37 -1.85
C THR A 25 5.88 -7.88 -1.52
N GLY A 26 5.06 -7.54 -0.52
CA GLY A 26 4.87 -6.16 -0.09
C GLY A 26 6.16 -5.50 0.36
N LYS A 27 6.97 -6.24 1.12
CA LYS A 27 8.27 -5.75 1.58
C LYS A 27 9.20 -5.43 0.41
N THR A 28 9.24 -6.31 -0.58
CA THR A 28 10.08 -6.12 -1.76
C THR A 28 9.66 -4.89 -2.55
N VAL A 29 8.36 -4.76 -2.82
CA VAL A 29 7.82 -3.60 -3.54
C VAL A 29 8.09 -2.32 -2.76
N TYR A 30 7.88 -2.36 -1.44
CA TYR A 30 8.17 -1.20 -0.60
C TYR A 30 9.62 -0.75 -0.75
N ARG A 31 10.56 -1.69 -0.63
CA ARG A 31 11.99 -1.36 -0.72
C ARG A 31 12.38 -0.79 -2.07
N GLU A 32 11.79 -1.30 -3.13
CA GLU A 32 12.16 -0.89 -4.49
C GLU A 32 11.56 0.46 -4.91
N SER A 33 10.40 0.84 -4.37
CA SER A 33 9.68 2.01 -4.87
C SER A 33 9.24 2.98 -3.78
N CYS A 34 8.76 2.50 -2.66
CA CYS A 34 8.11 3.33 -1.65
C CYS A 34 9.09 3.92 -0.64
N ALA A 35 10.16 3.20 -0.35
CA ALA A 35 11.11 3.55 0.70
C ALA A 35 11.80 4.90 0.48
N ILE A 36 11.96 5.31 -0.76
CA ILE A 36 12.63 6.58 -1.09
C ILE A 36 11.99 7.74 -0.32
N CYS A 37 10.67 7.74 -0.22
CA CYS A 37 9.95 8.80 0.50
C CYS A 37 9.53 8.37 1.90
N HIS A 38 9.06 7.13 2.05
CA HIS A 38 8.45 6.68 3.31
C HIS A 38 9.44 6.29 4.40
N ASP A 39 10.70 6.05 4.07
CA ASP A 39 11.70 5.77 5.11
C ASP A 39 12.01 6.99 5.96
N LYS A 40 11.99 8.18 5.36
CA LYS A 40 12.43 9.41 6.02
C LYS A 40 11.39 10.52 6.04
N GLY A 41 10.20 10.28 5.51
CA GLY A 41 9.16 11.30 5.48
C GLY A 41 9.36 12.37 4.40
N LYS A 42 10.03 12.04 3.32
CA LYS A 42 10.27 12.96 2.22
C LYS A 42 8.94 13.41 1.63
N LEU A 43 8.83 14.72 1.33
CA LEU A 43 7.62 15.34 0.77
C LEU A 43 6.37 15.13 1.64
N GLY A 44 6.56 14.98 2.94
CA GLY A 44 5.45 14.80 3.87
C GLY A 44 4.91 13.38 3.93
N ALA A 45 5.61 12.40 3.35
CA ALA A 45 5.17 11.01 3.37
C ALA A 45 5.13 10.47 4.80
N PRO A 46 4.09 9.70 5.17
CA PRO A 46 4.06 9.04 6.47
C PRO A 46 5.25 8.09 6.60
N VAL A 47 5.98 8.23 7.71
CA VAL A 47 7.21 7.45 7.92
C VAL A 47 6.86 6.01 8.27
N LEU A 48 7.57 5.06 7.67
CA LEU A 48 7.38 3.64 7.96
C LEU A 48 7.57 3.39 9.46
N GLY A 49 6.62 2.73 10.08
CA GLY A 49 6.67 2.39 11.50
C GLY A 49 6.23 3.50 12.44
N ASP A 50 5.94 4.69 11.95
CA ASP A 50 5.47 5.79 12.79
C ASP A 50 3.99 5.57 13.14
N ARG A 51 3.75 5.07 14.34
CA ARG A 51 2.41 4.69 14.78
C ARG A 51 1.44 5.86 14.85
N GLN A 52 1.92 7.04 15.21
CA GLN A 52 1.06 8.22 15.33
C GLN A 52 0.57 8.67 13.95
N GLN A 53 1.46 8.75 12.98
CA GLN A 53 1.08 9.11 11.62
C GLN A 53 0.15 8.06 11.02
N TRP A 54 0.47 6.78 11.19
CA TRP A 54 -0.32 5.70 10.61
C TRP A 54 -1.65 5.49 11.30
N ALA A 55 -1.78 5.83 12.58
CA ALA A 55 -3.07 5.74 13.27
C ALA A 55 -4.13 6.60 12.60
N VAL A 56 -3.76 7.79 12.15
CA VAL A 56 -4.68 8.67 11.43
C VAL A 56 -5.08 8.06 10.09
N LEU A 57 -4.10 7.52 9.36
CA LEU A 57 -4.36 6.90 8.06
C LEU A 57 -5.23 5.66 8.19
N LEU A 58 -4.95 4.83 9.20
CA LEU A 58 -5.67 3.56 9.39
C LEU A 58 -7.10 3.74 9.89
N ASN A 59 -7.48 4.95 10.33
CA ASN A 59 -8.85 5.29 10.61
C ASN A 59 -9.67 5.54 9.34
N LYS A 60 -8.99 5.74 8.21
CA LYS A 60 -9.67 5.86 6.92
C LYS A 60 -10.02 4.47 6.40
N ASN A 61 -10.97 4.43 5.47
CA ASN A 61 -11.28 3.16 4.80
C ASN A 61 -10.11 2.71 3.95
N PHE A 62 -9.91 1.41 3.88
CA PHE A 62 -8.84 0.85 3.06
C PHE A 62 -8.92 1.31 1.60
N ASP A 63 -10.13 1.38 1.06
CA ASP A 63 -10.32 1.81 -0.33
C ASP A 63 -9.84 3.24 -0.57
N VAL A 64 -9.95 4.13 0.41
CA VAL A 64 -9.41 5.49 0.30
C VAL A 64 -7.89 5.46 0.23
N LEU A 65 -7.25 4.71 1.11
CA LEU A 65 -5.79 4.59 1.12
C LEU A 65 -5.29 3.99 -0.18
N LEU A 66 -5.94 2.95 -0.66
CA LEU A 66 -5.57 2.28 -1.89
C LEU A 66 -5.77 3.19 -3.10
N HIS A 67 -6.89 3.90 -3.16
CA HIS A 67 -7.16 4.84 -4.23
C HIS A 67 -6.06 5.91 -4.29
N ASN A 68 -5.71 6.50 -3.14
CA ASN A 68 -4.67 7.53 -3.08
C ASN A 68 -3.32 6.98 -3.52
N THR A 69 -3.01 5.75 -3.16
CA THR A 69 -1.76 5.11 -3.54
C THR A 69 -1.70 4.86 -5.04
N LEU A 70 -2.79 4.37 -5.62
CA LEU A 70 -2.84 4.04 -7.04
C LEU A 70 -2.89 5.27 -7.94
N GLN A 71 -3.57 6.32 -7.50
CA GLN A 71 -3.73 7.54 -8.30
C GLN A 71 -2.68 8.59 -8.00
N GLY A 72 -2.03 8.50 -6.85
CA GLY A 72 -1.14 9.53 -6.35
C GLY A 72 -1.89 10.55 -5.51
N ILE A 73 -1.20 11.17 -4.57
CA ILE A 73 -1.75 12.20 -3.70
C ILE A 73 -0.62 13.13 -3.22
N ASN A 74 -0.88 14.44 -3.28
CA ASN A 74 0.11 15.45 -2.87
C ASN A 74 1.43 15.22 -3.62
N GLY A 75 2.54 15.06 -2.92
CA GLY A 75 3.84 14.78 -3.53
C GLY A 75 4.07 13.33 -3.93
N MET A 76 3.13 12.44 -3.62
CA MET A 76 3.26 11.03 -3.96
C MET A 76 2.79 10.76 -5.39
N PRO A 77 3.66 10.21 -6.25
CA PRO A 77 3.21 9.82 -7.59
C PRO A 77 2.32 8.58 -7.56
N ALA A 78 1.61 8.33 -8.64
CA ALA A 78 0.78 7.14 -8.77
C ALA A 78 1.63 5.90 -8.55
N LYS A 79 1.13 4.97 -7.74
CA LYS A 79 1.79 3.71 -7.36
C LYS A 79 3.15 3.92 -6.71
N GLY A 80 3.38 5.10 -6.11
CA GLY A 80 4.68 5.43 -5.53
C GLY A 80 5.79 5.52 -6.56
N GLY A 81 5.46 5.71 -7.83
CA GLY A 81 6.42 5.74 -8.92
C GLY A 81 6.76 4.39 -9.52
N CYS A 82 6.17 3.32 -9.04
CA CYS A 82 6.41 1.98 -9.59
C CYS A 82 5.57 1.75 -10.84
N THR A 83 6.13 2.10 -12.00
CA THR A 83 5.39 2.00 -13.27
C THR A 83 5.16 0.56 -13.71
N THR A 84 5.94 -0.38 -13.19
CA THR A 84 5.82 -1.80 -13.55
C THR A 84 5.03 -2.62 -12.54
N CYS A 85 4.64 -2.01 -11.42
CA CYS A 85 3.89 -2.73 -10.39
C CYS A 85 2.44 -2.95 -10.82
N THR A 86 1.93 -4.12 -10.47
CA THR A 86 0.52 -4.42 -10.62
C THR A 86 -0.25 -3.84 -9.44
N GLY A 87 -1.57 -3.74 -9.56
CA GLY A 87 -2.42 -3.30 -8.46
C GLY A 87 -2.24 -4.15 -7.21
N GLU A 88 -2.16 -5.47 -7.38
CA GLU A 88 -1.98 -6.36 -6.23
C GLU A 88 -0.62 -6.19 -5.56
N GLU A 89 0.42 -5.94 -6.32
CA GLU A 89 1.74 -5.67 -5.75
C GLU A 89 1.72 -4.38 -4.94
N VAL A 90 1.02 -3.36 -5.42
CA VAL A 90 0.86 -2.11 -4.69
C VAL A 90 0.04 -2.34 -3.40
N ILE A 91 -1.04 -3.11 -3.48
CA ILE A 91 -1.84 -3.48 -2.30
C ILE A 91 -0.96 -4.16 -1.25
N SER A 92 -0.11 -5.07 -1.69
CA SER A 92 0.81 -5.77 -0.77
C SER A 92 1.76 -4.80 -0.07
N ALA A 93 2.25 -3.81 -0.79
CA ALA A 93 3.14 -2.80 -0.22
C ALA A 93 2.42 -1.92 0.80
N VAL A 94 1.18 -1.50 0.50
CA VAL A 94 0.39 -0.71 1.44
C VAL A 94 0.11 -1.52 2.71
N LYS A 95 -0.24 -2.78 2.55
CA LYS A 95 -0.49 -3.68 3.67
C LYS A 95 0.78 -3.88 4.50
N TYR A 96 1.91 -4.08 3.86
CA TYR A 96 3.20 -4.19 4.55
C TYR A 96 3.47 -2.96 5.41
N MET A 97 3.28 -1.77 4.84
CA MET A 97 3.52 -0.52 5.56
C MET A 97 2.57 -0.37 6.75
N ALA A 98 1.30 -0.70 6.57
CA ALA A 98 0.32 -0.67 7.65
C ALA A 98 0.71 -1.63 8.79
N GLU A 99 1.14 -2.83 8.44
CA GLU A 99 1.55 -3.84 9.41
C GLU A 99 2.76 -3.42 10.24
N GLN A 100 3.65 -2.62 9.69
CA GLN A 100 4.80 -2.12 10.45
C GLN A 100 4.37 -1.16 11.56
N ALA A 101 3.28 -0.43 11.37
CA ALA A 101 2.76 0.50 12.38
C ALA A 101 1.77 -0.18 13.32
N GLU A 102 0.93 -1.06 12.81
CA GLU A 102 -0.13 -1.73 13.58
C GLU A 102 -0.13 -3.22 13.27
N PRO A 103 0.83 -3.97 13.81
CA PRO A 103 0.96 -5.40 13.48
C PRO A 103 -0.19 -6.27 13.97
N ASN A 104 -0.94 -5.81 14.97
CA ASN A 104 -2.03 -6.60 15.56
C ASN A 104 -3.40 -6.30 14.96
N LYS A 105 -3.47 -5.38 13.98
CA LYS A 105 -4.72 -5.08 13.31
C LYS A 105 -5.12 -6.25 12.40
N ASP A 106 -6.44 -6.47 12.29
CA ASP A 106 -6.95 -7.49 11.37
C ASP A 106 -6.95 -6.96 9.94
N TYR A 107 -6.15 -7.58 9.08
CA TYR A 107 -6.02 -7.20 7.68
C TYR A 107 -6.72 -8.18 6.74
N SER A 108 -7.62 -8.98 7.25
CA SER A 108 -8.28 -10.00 6.43
C SER A 108 -9.08 -9.43 5.26
N LEU A 109 -9.52 -8.17 5.38
CA LEU A 109 -10.28 -7.50 4.33
C LEU A 109 -9.42 -6.66 3.37
N TRP A 110 -8.12 -6.65 3.58
CA TRP A 110 -7.20 -5.84 2.77
C TRP A 110 -6.68 -6.58 1.56
#